data_f863a039eb04e5fb1a5cee564a4e9831
#
_entry.id   f863a039eb04e5fb1a5cee564a4e9831
#
_cell.length_a   1.000
_cell.length_b   1.000
_cell.length_c   1.000
_cell.angle_alpha   90.00
_cell.angle_beta   90.00
_cell.angle_gamma   90.00
#
_symmetry.space_group_name_H-M   'P 1'
#
loop_
_entity.id
_entity.type
_entity.pdbx_description
1 polymer ?
#
loop_
_entity_poly.entity_id
_entity_poly.type
_entity_poly.pdbx_seq_one_letter_code
_entity_poly.pdbx_strand_id
1 'polypeptide(L)'
;MKSNYWLLTVIFALVALPGKAGEWIRINQLGYLPQSVKVAVFMSEEGTNVENYSLIDAFTGKVVRTFNTTKATGKMGGMKSTYRLNFSDFTEPGTYYLKAGKAVSPRFPINAQVYNGTADYLLHYMRQQRCGYNPFLKDSCHVHDGYIVYHPTKTGQHIDVRGGWHDATDYLQYTTTSANAIYQMMFAYQENPESFGDAYDAAGHPGANGIPDIVDEIKWGLDWLNRMNPAPGELYNQIADDRDHAGMRLPNKDLVDYGYGPGKGRPVYFCSGEPQVRGEFKNATTGVASTAGKFASCFALGAKILKDYYPEFAAEIEAKADAAYQEGVKKPGACQTASVLSPYIYEEDNWVDDMELGAMELYKATGDNKYLAQALEYGRREPVTPWMGADLSLIHI
;
A
#
# COMPACT_ATOMS: atom_id res chain seq x y z
N MET A 1 -0.78 -32.59 66.13
CA MET A 1 0.33 -32.17 65.26
C MET A 1 -0.14 -30.98 64.43
N LYS A 2 0.30 -29.78 64.78
CA LYS A 2 -0.06 -28.53 64.04
C LYS A 2 1.08 -28.25 63.08
N SER A 3 0.79 -28.27 61.80
CA SER A 3 1.73 -27.89 60.71
C SER A 3 1.64 -26.38 60.47
N ASN A 4 2.72 -25.67 60.74
CA ASN A 4 2.87 -24.23 60.44
C ASN A 4 3.39 -24.08 59.03
N TYR A 5 2.56 -23.63 58.12
CA TYR A 5 3.02 -23.15 56.80
C TYR A 5 3.46 -21.69 56.91
N TRP A 6 4.75 -21.45 56.76
CA TRP A 6 5.31 -20.11 56.56
C TRP A 6 5.11 -19.70 55.10
N LEU A 7 4.23 -18.75 54.89
CA LEU A 7 4.04 -18.10 53.59
C LEU A 7 5.17 -17.11 53.40
N LEU A 8 6.16 -17.43 52.55
CA LEU A 8 7.16 -16.50 52.10
C LEU A 8 6.54 -15.61 51.01
N THR A 9 6.10 -14.44 51.39
CA THR A 9 5.69 -13.40 50.44
C THR A 9 6.96 -12.69 49.93
N VAL A 10 7.40 -13.08 48.72
CA VAL A 10 8.47 -12.35 48.01
C VAL A 10 7.84 -11.09 47.40
N ILE A 11 8.08 -9.95 48.02
CA ILE A 11 7.76 -8.65 47.46
C ILE A 11 8.80 -8.36 46.36
N PHE A 12 8.41 -8.52 45.10
CA PHE A 12 9.15 -7.96 43.96
C PHE A 12 8.95 -6.45 44.00
N ALA A 13 9.89 -5.73 44.60
CA ALA A 13 10.02 -4.30 44.39
C ALA A 13 10.42 -4.09 42.93
N LEU A 14 9.47 -3.74 42.06
CA LEU A 14 9.74 -3.17 40.76
C LEU A 14 10.49 -1.85 40.99
N VAL A 15 11.81 -1.88 41.01
CA VAL A 15 12.63 -0.69 40.89
C VAL A 15 12.40 -0.20 39.45
N ALA A 16 11.50 0.74 39.27
CA ALA A 16 11.42 1.54 38.06
C ALA A 16 12.75 2.29 37.95
N LEU A 17 13.71 1.71 37.24
CA LEU A 17 14.92 2.42 36.82
C LEU A 17 14.39 3.62 36.02
N PRO A 18 14.70 4.87 36.40
CA PRO A 18 14.36 6.01 35.59
C PRO A 18 14.99 5.77 34.20
N GLY A 19 14.17 5.57 33.19
CA GLY A 19 14.64 5.48 31.83
C GLY A 19 15.49 6.72 31.57
N LYS A 20 16.77 6.56 31.23
CA LYS A 20 17.59 7.69 30.83
C LYS A 20 16.88 8.31 29.63
N ALA A 21 16.42 9.55 29.80
CA ALA A 21 15.88 10.32 28.70
C ALA A 21 16.91 10.34 27.56
N GLY A 22 16.47 9.94 26.38
CA GLY A 22 17.34 9.61 25.26
C GLY A 22 17.55 10.76 24.30
N GLU A 23 18.64 10.67 23.58
CA GLU A 23 18.93 11.51 22.40
C GLU A 23 19.17 10.60 21.20
N TRP A 24 18.59 10.95 20.06
CA TRP A 24 18.73 10.15 18.85
C TRP A 24 18.96 11.02 17.62
N ILE A 25 19.61 10.45 16.62
CA ILE A 25 19.65 10.99 15.27
C ILE A 25 19.00 9.95 14.34
N ARG A 26 17.95 10.36 13.65
CA ARG A 26 17.27 9.57 12.61
C ARG A 26 17.75 10.02 11.25
N ILE A 27 18.03 9.05 10.40
CA ILE A 27 18.58 9.26 9.05
C ILE A 27 17.84 8.35 8.06
N ASN A 28 17.99 8.62 6.78
CA ASN A 28 17.68 7.63 5.76
C ASN A 28 18.75 6.51 5.82
N GLN A 29 18.34 5.33 6.27
CA GLN A 29 19.28 4.20 6.46
C GLN A 29 19.76 3.58 5.15
N LEU A 30 19.04 3.79 4.04
CA LEU A 30 19.55 3.42 2.71
C LEU A 30 20.72 4.29 2.29
N GLY A 31 20.76 5.53 2.77
CA GLY A 31 21.79 6.52 2.43
C GLY A 31 21.24 7.63 1.55
N TYR A 32 22.15 8.33 0.88
CA TYR A 32 21.86 9.53 0.12
C TYR A 32 22.63 9.58 -1.20
N LEU A 33 21.98 10.12 -2.24
CA LEU A 33 22.70 10.50 -3.46
C LEU A 33 23.64 11.69 -3.17
N PRO A 34 24.81 11.77 -3.83
CA PRO A 34 25.76 12.86 -3.59
C PRO A 34 25.16 14.26 -3.72
N GLN A 35 24.33 14.49 -4.74
CA GLN A 35 23.75 15.81 -5.06
C GLN A 35 22.34 16.02 -4.50
N SER A 36 21.78 15.04 -3.77
CA SER A 36 20.43 15.18 -3.20
C SER A 36 20.41 16.03 -1.93
N VAL A 37 19.21 16.44 -1.54
CA VAL A 37 18.96 16.97 -0.20
C VAL A 37 19.25 15.89 0.82
N LYS A 38 20.13 16.19 1.79
CA LYS A 38 20.54 15.29 2.86
C LYS A 38 20.23 15.91 4.21
N VAL A 39 19.18 15.39 4.85
CA VAL A 39 18.72 15.88 6.15
C VAL A 39 18.54 14.71 7.11
N ALA A 40 19.11 14.83 8.29
CA ALA A 40 18.81 13.98 9.44
C ALA A 40 17.96 14.74 10.46
N VAL A 41 17.39 14.01 11.41
CA VAL A 41 16.60 14.59 12.49
C VAL A 41 17.24 14.22 13.84
N PHE A 42 17.70 15.21 14.58
CA PHE A 42 18.05 15.04 15.99
C PHE A 42 16.81 15.21 16.85
N MET A 43 16.68 14.38 17.87
CA MET A 43 15.57 14.38 18.83
C MET A 43 16.08 14.18 20.23
N SER A 44 15.53 14.93 21.21
CA SER A 44 15.86 14.80 22.63
C SER A 44 14.63 14.89 23.52
N GLU A 45 14.50 13.93 24.43
CA GLU A 45 13.52 13.97 25.51
C GLU A 45 13.90 14.98 26.61
N GLU A 46 15.19 15.30 26.74
CA GLU A 46 15.70 16.25 27.74
C GLU A 46 15.55 17.73 27.30
N GLY A 47 15.41 17.96 25.99
CA GLY A 47 15.38 19.30 25.42
C GLY A 47 16.76 19.88 25.18
N THR A 48 17.72 19.00 24.87
CA THR A 48 19.12 19.39 24.59
C THR A 48 19.18 20.42 23.48
N ASN A 49 19.97 21.47 23.71
CA ASN A 49 20.35 22.42 22.69
C ASN A 49 21.55 21.89 21.90
N VAL A 50 21.45 21.89 20.59
CA VAL A 50 22.50 21.44 19.66
C VAL A 50 22.95 22.62 18.82
N GLU A 51 24.14 23.15 19.06
CA GLU A 51 24.70 24.27 18.30
C GLU A 51 25.39 23.82 17.01
N ASN A 52 26.00 22.65 17.04
CA ASN A 52 26.69 22.06 15.90
C ASN A 52 26.61 20.55 15.91
N TYR A 53 26.89 19.95 14.75
CA TYR A 53 26.99 18.52 14.58
C TYR A 53 28.10 18.18 13.57
N SER A 54 28.67 16.97 13.69
CA SER A 54 29.79 16.53 12.89
C SER A 54 29.41 15.34 12.03
N LEU A 55 29.85 15.39 10.78
CA LEU A 55 29.88 14.23 9.87
C LEU A 55 31.23 13.55 10.05
N ILE A 56 31.21 12.25 10.27
CA ILE A 56 32.38 11.46 10.63
C ILE A 56 32.51 10.30 9.63
N ASP A 57 33.70 10.11 9.10
CA ASP A 57 34.03 8.95 8.28
C ASP A 57 33.91 7.66 9.10
N ALA A 58 33.17 6.70 8.64
CA ALA A 58 32.78 5.51 9.40
C ALA A 58 33.91 4.50 9.56
N PHE A 59 34.97 4.57 8.73
CA PHE A 59 36.10 3.65 8.74
C PHE A 59 37.27 4.23 9.56
N THR A 60 37.53 5.52 9.39
CA THR A 60 38.69 6.16 10.05
C THR A 60 38.33 6.79 11.38
N GLY A 61 37.03 7.07 11.64
CA GLY A 61 36.57 7.81 12.82
C GLY A 61 36.94 9.30 12.79
N LYS A 62 37.47 9.82 11.68
CA LYS A 62 37.84 11.23 11.55
C LYS A 62 36.62 12.09 11.24
N VAL A 63 36.52 13.26 11.86
CA VAL A 63 35.58 14.29 11.51
C VAL A 63 35.97 14.83 10.12
N VAL A 64 35.07 14.65 9.15
CA VAL A 64 35.26 15.15 7.77
C VAL A 64 34.67 16.54 7.60
N ARG A 65 33.59 16.85 8.32
CA ARG A 65 32.98 18.18 8.31
C ARG A 65 32.16 18.44 9.57
N THR A 66 32.15 19.69 10.02
CA THR A 66 31.26 20.18 11.10
C THR A 66 30.31 21.19 10.51
N PHE A 67 29.05 21.13 10.91
CA PHE A 67 27.98 22.01 10.50
C PHE A 67 27.39 22.71 11.71
N ASN A 68 26.89 23.92 11.51
CA ASN A 68 26.11 24.61 12.52
C ASN A 68 24.63 24.21 12.40
N THR A 69 23.96 24.05 13.53
CA THR A 69 22.53 23.85 13.53
C THR A 69 21.80 25.13 13.15
N THR A 70 20.64 24.95 12.56
CA THR A 70 19.66 26.01 12.43
C THR A 70 18.76 26.07 13.66
N LYS A 71 17.75 26.91 13.65
CA LYS A 71 16.76 27.00 14.71
C LYS A 71 16.13 25.62 15.01
N ALA A 72 15.89 25.34 16.30
CA ALA A 72 15.13 24.17 16.71
C ALA A 72 13.75 24.11 16.02
N THR A 73 13.36 22.94 15.57
CA THR A 73 12.04 22.74 14.92
C THR A 73 10.91 22.71 15.95
N GLY A 74 11.22 22.46 17.23
CA GLY A 74 10.27 22.49 18.32
C GLY A 74 10.02 21.11 18.95
N LYS A 75 8.90 21.00 19.67
CA LYS A 75 8.47 19.75 20.31
C LYS A 75 7.71 18.89 19.30
N MET A 76 7.97 17.57 19.28
CA MET A 76 7.28 16.65 18.41
C MET A 76 7.30 15.23 18.99
N GLY A 77 6.16 14.56 19.01
CA GLY A 77 6.08 13.13 19.38
C GLY A 77 6.66 12.79 20.76
N GLY A 78 6.43 13.64 21.78
CA GLY A 78 7.00 13.46 23.11
C GLY A 78 8.42 14.01 23.30
N MET A 79 9.11 14.37 22.22
CA MET A 79 10.44 14.99 22.28
C MET A 79 10.34 16.46 22.68
N LYS A 80 11.20 16.92 23.61
CA LYS A 80 11.24 18.31 24.07
C LYS A 80 11.95 19.24 23.10
N SER A 81 12.92 18.70 22.33
CA SER A 81 13.56 19.45 21.25
C SER A 81 13.84 18.53 20.03
N THR A 82 13.71 19.10 18.84
CA THR A 82 14.05 18.48 17.56
C THR A 82 14.81 19.49 16.69
N TYR A 83 15.73 18.98 15.87
CA TYR A 83 16.53 19.77 14.94
C TYR A 83 16.64 19.05 13.60
N ARG A 84 16.55 19.78 12.49
CA ARG A 84 16.95 19.29 11.17
C ARG A 84 18.42 19.51 10.99
N LEU A 85 19.18 18.42 10.77
CA LEU A 85 20.60 18.43 10.53
C LEU A 85 20.85 18.33 9.03
N ASN A 86 20.99 19.48 8.38
CA ASN A 86 21.14 19.56 6.92
C ASN A 86 22.64 19.49 6.55
N PHE A 87 23.03 18.44 5.83
CA PHE A 87 24.37 18.24 5.30
C PHE A 87 24.40 18.09 3.77
N SER A 88 23.41 18.69 3.08
CA SER A 88 23.26 18.62 1.63
C SER A 88 24.49 19.10 0.85
N ASP A 89 25.24 20.08 1.39
CA ASP A 89 26.44 20.62 0.77
C ASP A 89 27.63 19.65 0.77
N PHE A 90 27.54 18.53 1.49
CA PHE A 90 28.58 17.51 1.50
C PHE A 90 28.24 16.46 0.43
N THR A 91 29.06 16.36 -0.60
CA THR A 91 28.78 15.54 -1.81
C THR A 91 29.77 14.38 -2.02
N GLU A 92 30.77 14.23 -1.16
CA GLU A 92 31.80 13.20 -1.32
C GLU A 92 31.22 11.80 -1.08
N PRO A 93 31.40 10.86 -2.02
CA PRO A 93 30.99 9.47 -1.81
C PRO A 93 31.77 8.81 -0.66
N GLY A 94 31.09 7.98 0.12
CA GLY A 94 31.71 7.29 1.26
C GLY A 94 30.66 6.74 2.22
N THR A 95 31.12 6.21 3.35
CA THR A 95 30.24 5.76 4.44
C THR A 95 30.50 6.61 5.67
N TYR A 96 29.44 7.17 6.22
CA TYR A 96 29.51 8.18 7.27
C TYR A 96 28.53 7.89 8.40
N TYR A 97 28.68 8.63 9.49
CA TYR A 97 27.70 8.79 10.54
C TYR A 97 27.72 10.22 11.07
N LEU A 98 26.60 10.65 11.66
CA LEU A 98 26.48 11.96 12.30
C LEU A 98 26.59 11.84 13.80
N LYS A 99 27.21 12.85 14.43
CA LYS A 99 27.26 13.02 15.88
C LYS A 99 26.80 14.42 16.25
N ALA A 100 25.84 14.50 17.17
CA ALA A 100 25.32 15.75 17.74
C ALA A 100 25.08 15.56 19.23
N GLY A 101 25.72 16.36 20.06
CA GLY A 101 25.67 16.14 21.51
C GLY A 101 26.17 14.74 21.88
N LYS A 102 25.33 13.97 22.57
CA LYS A 102 25.59 12.57 22.92
C LYS A 102 25.08 11.59 21.88
N ALA A 103 24.20 12.03 20.98
CA ALA A 103 23.61 11.18 19.97
C ALA A 103 24.57 10.88 18.81
N VAL A 104 24.51 9.63 18.34
CA VAL A 104 25.22 9.16 17.16
C VAL A 104 24.21 8.48 16.26
N SER A 105 24.24 8.79 14.97
CA SER A 105 23.36 8.15 14.00
C SER A 105 23.81 6.72 13.66
N PRO A 106 22.96 5.87 13.09
CA PRO A 106 23.42 4.74 12.29
C PRO A 106 24.39 5.20 11.20
N ARG A 107 25.22 4.28 10.71
CA ARG A 107 26.07 4.51 9.53
C ARG A 107 25.20 4.54 8.28
N PHE A 108 25.58 5.38 7.32
CA PHE A 108 24.88 5.50 6.03
C PHE A 108 25.87 5.79 4.91
N PRO A 109 25.63 5.29 3.70
CA PRO A 109 26.42 5.63 2.53
C PRO A 109 25.95 6.95 1.88
N ILE A 110 26.89 7.65 1.26
CA ILE A 110 26.63 8.62 0.21
C ILE A 110 27.20 8.04 -1.08
N ASN A 111 26.33 7.73 -2.04
CA ASN A 111 26.74 7.03 -3.26
C ASN A 111 25.73 7.31 -4.38
N ALA A 112 26.21 7.44 -5.62
CA ALA A 112 25.37 7.67 -6.81
C ALA A 112 24.40 6.50 -7.10
N GLN A 113 24.72 5.29 -6.60
CA GLN A 113 23.92 4.08 -6.82
C GLN A 113 23.21 3.59 -5.55
N VAL A 114 23.05 4.45 -4.55
CA VAL A 114 22.56 4.07 -3.22
C VAL A 114 21.14 3.47 -3.24
N TYR A 115 20.34 3.84 -4.23
CA TYR A 115 18.96 3.36 -4.39
C TYR A 115 18.79 2.28 -5.47
N ASN A 116 19.88 1.87 -6.13
CA ASN A 116 19.79 0.82 -7.15
C ASN A 116 19.24 -0.48 -6.55
N GLY A 117 18.24 -1.06 -7.22
CA GLY A 117 17.56 -2.28 -6.78
C GLY A 117 16.60 -2.13 -5.61
N THR A 118 16.45 -0.94 -5.01
CA THR A 118 15.53 -0.74 -3.88
C THR A 118 14.07 -0.83 -4.30
N ALA A 119 13.74 -0.37 -5.50
CA ALA A 119 12.40 -0.48 -6.07
C ALA A 119 12.01 -1.95 -6.28
N ASP A 120 12.90 -2.76 -6.88
CA ASP A 120 12.69 -4.19 -7.05
C ASP A 120 12.54 -4.93 -5.72
N TYR A 121 13.22 -4.45 -4.67
CA TYR A 121 13.09 -5.03 -3.34
C TYR A 121 11.66 -4.90 -2.76
N LEU A 122 10.94 -3.84 -3.10
CA LEU A 122 9.53 -3.67 -2.70
C LEU A 122 8.62 -4.67 -3.42
N LEU A 123 8.95 -5.08 -4.64
CA LEU A 123 8.19 -6.10 -5.37
C LEU A 123 8.26 -7.48 -4.69
N HIS A 124 9.30 -7.76 -3.90
CA HIS A 124 9.35 -8.95 -3.07
C HIS A 124 8.16 -9.03 -2.10
N TYR A 125 7.80 -7.90 -1.49
CA TYR A 125 6.64 -7.84 -0.61
C TYR A 125 5.35 -8.13 -1.38
N MET A 126 5.16 -7.50 -2.53
CA MET A 126 3.97 -7.73 -3.36
C MET A 126 3.84 -9.19 -3.77
N ARG A 127 4.94 -9.81 -4.23
CA ARG A 127 4.95 -11.25 -4.58
C ARG A 127 4.63 -12.16 -3.40
N GLN A 128 5.03 -11.80 -2.18
CA GLN A 128 4.68 -12.56 -0.96
C GLN A 128 3.19 -12.50 -0.64
N GLN A 129 2.49 -11.45 -1.06
CA GLN A 129 1.05 -11.28 -0.86
C GLN A 129 0.21 -11.94 -1.96
N ARG A 130 0.80 -12.52 -3.00
CA ARG A 130 0.03 -13.14 -4.09
C ARG A 130 -0.95 -14.18 -3.57
N CYS A 131 -2.20 -14.02 -3.97
CA CYS A 131 -3.25 -15.03 -3.89
C CYS A 131 -3.23 -15.87 -5.17
N GLY A 132 -3.53 -17.15 -5.10
CA GLY A 132 -3.23 -18.09 -6.18
C GLY A 132 -1.81 -18.65 -6.01
N TYR A 133 -1.00 -18.72 -7.06
CA TYR A 133 0.37 -19.19 -6.94
C TYR A 133 1.27 -18.20 -6.22
N ASN A 134 1.93 -18.66 -5.17
CA ASN A 134 2.88 -17.88 -4.39
C ASN A 134 4.31 -18.45 -4.57
N PRO A 135 5.25 -17.70 -5.16
CA PRO A 135 6.59 -18.20 -5.47
C PRO A 135 7.45 -18.48 -4.24
N PHE A 136 7.17 -17.84 -3.10
CA PHE A 136 7.90 -18.08 -1.85
C PHE A 136 7.46 -19.38 -1.17
N LEU A 137 6.16 -19.67 -1.21
CA LEU A 137 5.61 -20.92 -0.69
C LEU A 137 5.79 -22.08 -1.68
N LYS A 138 6.05 -21.78 -2.97
CA LYS A 138 6.06 -22.74 -4.09
C LYS A 138 4.77 -23.58 -4.11
N ASP A 139 3.67 -22.95 -3.78
CA ASP A 139 2.35 -23.57 -3.64
C ASP A 139 1.26 -22.53 -3.93
N SER A 140 0.04 -23.00 -4.08
CA SER A 140 -1.12 -22.14 -4.38
C SER A 140 -2.10 -22.13 -3.22
N CYS A 141 -2.81 -20.99 -3.08
CA CYS A 141 -3.91 -20.82 -2.14
C CYS A 141 -5.15 -20.31 -2.85
N HIS A 142 -6.33 -20.51 -2.25
CA HIS A 142 -7.61 -19.92 -2.68
C HIS A 142 -7.94 -20.14 -4.17
N VAL A 143 -7.53 -21.29 -4.71
CA VAL A 143 -7.72 -21.62 -6.13
C VAL A 143 -9.15 -21.96 -6.51
N HIS A 144 -10.07 -21.94 -5.55
CA HIS A 144 -11.50 -22.23 -5.74
C HIS A 144 -12.38 -20.97 -5.57
N ASP A 145 -11.79 -19.78 -5.56
CA ASP A 145 -12.54 -18.54 -5.46
C ASP A 145 -13.29 -18.25 -6.76
N GLY A 146 -14.53 -17.83 -6.73
CA GLY A 146 -15.33 -17.63 -5.52
C GLY A 146 -16.81 -17.72 -5.85
N TYR A 147 -17.66 -17.46 -4.86
CA TYR A 147 -19.12 -17.54 -5.02
C TYR A 147 -19.74 -16.15 -4.86
N ILE A 148 -20.54 -15.76 -5.85
CA ILE A 148 -21.15 -14.43 -5.94
C ILE A 148 -22.15 -14.22 -4.83
N VAL A 149 -22.10 -13.06 -4.18
CA VAL A 149 -23.12 -12.58 -3.23
C VAL A 149 -23.65 -11.21 -3.67
N TYR A 150 -24.89 -10.90 -3.31
CA TYR A 150 -25.62 -9.65 -3.61
C TYR A 150 -25.92 -9.37 -5.09
N HIS A 151 -25.61 -10.27 -6.00
CA HIS A 151 -26.02 -10.11 -7.38
C HIS A 151 -27.52 -10.47 -7.54
N PRO A 152 -28.32 -9.68 -8.25
CA PRO A 152 -29.77 -9.89 -8.32
C PRO A 152 -30.19 -11.24 -8.92
N THR A 153 -29.35 -11.84 -9.80
CA THR A 153 -29.70 -13.08 -10.51
C THR A 153 -28.61 -14.17 -10.44
N LYS A 154 -27.39 -13.84 -9.97
CA LYS A 154 -26.24 -14.75 -10.00
C LYS A 154 -25.73 -15.12 -8.58
N THR A 155 -26.37 -14.64 -7.52
CA THR A 155 -25.99 -15.00 -6.15
C THR A 155 -25.92 -16.52 -5.98
N GLY A 156 -24.81 -17.02 -5.42
CA GLY A 156 -24.52 -18.44 -5.24
C GLY A 156 -23.84 -19.13 -6.44
N GLN A 157 -23.73 -18.47 -7.59
CA GLN A 157 -22.99 -18.98 -8.73
C GLN A 157 -21.48 -18.80 -8.51
N HIS A 158 -20.70 -19.77 -8.99
CA HIS A 158 -19.24 -19.70 -8.96
C HIS A 158 -18.74 -18.78 -10.09
N ILE A 159 -17.69 -18.01 -9.77
CA ILE A 159 -16.96 -17.16 -10.72
C ILE A 159 -15.45 -17.34 -10.48
N ASP A 160 -14.64 -17.37 -11.54
CA ASP A 160 -13.18 -17.43 -11.42
C ASP A 160 -12.61 -16.04 -11.12
N VAL A 161 -12.22 -15.82 -9.87
CA VAL A 161 -11.60 -14.57 -9.40
C VAL A 161 -10.26 -14.85 -8.70
N ARG A 162 -9.58 -15.93 -9.09
CA ARG A 162 -8.24 -16.28 -8.57
C ARG A 162 -7.21 -15.23 -8.95
N GLY A 163 -6.19 -15.05 -8.11
CA GLY A 163 -5.09 -14.12 -8.34
C GLY A 163 -5.17 -12.89 -7.43
N GLY A 164 -4.47 -11.82 -7.80
CA GLY A 164 -4.35 -10.62 -6.99
C GLY A 164 -3.51 -10.83 -5.73
N TRP A 165 -3.72 -9.99 -4.72
CA TRP A 165 -2.97 -10.00 -3.49
C TRP A 165 -3.91 -10.02 -2.28
N HIS A 166 -3.47 -10.68 -1.21
CA HIS A 166 -4.10 -10.56 0.09
C HIS A 166 -3.91 -9.13 0.62
N ASP A 167 -4.94 -8.57 1.25
CA ASP A 167 -4.87 -7.23 1.82
C ASP A 167 -3.96 -7.18 3.06
N ALA A 168 -4.05 -8.21 3.90
CA ALA A 168 -3.24 -8.35 5.11
C ALA A 168 -2.95 -9.83 5.41
N THR A 169 -2.85 -10.20 6.68
CA THR A 169 -2.71 -11.60 7.14
C THR A 169 -4.06 -12.31 7.30
N ASP A 170 -5.12 -11.64 7.00
CA ASP A 170 -6.50 -12.12 7.04
C ASP A 170 -7.01 -12.63 5.69
N TYR A 171 -6.20 -12.57 4.66
CA TYR A 171 -6.41 -13.04 3.30
C TYR A 171 -7.61 -12.47 2.54
N LEU A 172 -8.30 -11.45 3.08
CA LEU A 172 -9.27 -10.70 2.31
C LEU A 172 -8.61 -10.03 1.10
N GLN A 173 -9.42 -9.76 0.08
CA GLN A 173 -8.98 -9.00 -1.09
C GLN A 173 -10.02 -7.92 -1.40
N TYR A 174 -9.53 -6.72 -1.67
CA TYR A 174 -10.37 -5.58 -1.95
C TYR A 174 -9.94 -4.88 -3.23
N THR A 175 -10.92 -4.51 -4.05
CA THR A 175 -10.64 -3.70 -5.26
C THR A 175 -10.07 -2.36 -4.88
N THR A 176 -10.51 -1.75 -3.78
CA THR A 176 -10.06 -0.43 -3.37
C THR A 176 -8.54 -0.39 -3.08
N THR A 177 -8.01 -1.34 -2.31
CA THR A 177 -6.57 -1.39 -1.99
C THR A 177 -5.73 -1.92 -3.15
N SER A 178 -6.21 -2.94 -3.85
CA SER A 178 -5.48 -3.53 -4.97
C SER A 178 -5.39 -2.60 -6.17
N ALA A 179 -6.46 -1.88 -6.52
CA ALA A 179 -6.44 -0.91 -7.61
C ALA A 179 -5.47 0.25 -7.31
N ASN A 180 -5.45 0.73 -6.06
CA ASN A 180 -4.49 1.73 -5.62
C ASN A 180 -3.04 1.22 -5.77
N ALA A 181 -2.74 0.00 -5.31
CA ALA A 181 -1.42 -0.59 -5.45
C ALA A 181 -1.00 -0.74 -6.92
N ILE A 182 -1.92 -1.21 -7.79
CA ILE A 182 -1.68 -1.34 -9.23
C ILE A 182 -1.39 0.03 -9.85
N TYR A 183 -2.22 1.03 -9.56
CA TYR A 183 -2.05 2.38 -10.09
C TYR A 183 -0.72 3.00 -9.66
N GLN A 184 -0.35 2.86 -8.39
CA GLN A 184 0.92 3.34 -7.85
C GLN A 184 2.13 2.68 -8.54
N MET A 185 2.09 1.36 -8.76
CA MET A 185 3.15 0.65 -9.50
C MET A 185 3.24 1.13 -10.95
N MET A 186 2.10 1.32 -11.62
CA MET A 186 2.05 1.83 -12.98
C MET A 186 2.61 3.25 -13.09
N PHE A 187 2.25 4.11 -12.16
CA PHE A 187 2.75 5.47 -12.10
C PHE A 187 4.27 5.50 -11.83
N ALA A 188 4.74 4.70 -10.87
CA ALA A 188 6.18 4.59 -10.56
C ALA A 188 6.98 4.11 -11.77
N TYR A 189 6.49 3.12 -12.51
CA TYR A 189 7.12 2.63 -13.72
C TYR A 189 7.12 3.67 -14.84
N GLN A 190 6.00 4.38 -15.05
CA GLN A 190 5.90 5.41 -16.09
C GLN A 190 6.89 6.55 -15.84
N GLU A 191 7.07 6.97 -14.59
CA GLU A 191 7.94 8.09 -14.23
C GLU A 191 9.43 7.72 -14.21
N ASN A 192 9.78 6.47 -13.87
CA ASN A 192 11.16 6.02 -13.70
C ASN A 192 11.37 4.57 -14.16
N PRO A 193 11.17 4.24 -15.43
CA PRO A 193 11.25 2.85 -15.91
C PRO A 193 12.63 2.21 -15.70
N GLU A 194 13.71 3.00 -15.78
CA GLU A 194 15.08 2.55 -15.58
C GLU A 194 15.42 2.15 -14.13
N SER A 195 14.54 2.44 -13.18
CA SER A 195 14.72 2.05 -11.78
C SER A 195 14.33 0.59 -11.49
N PHE A 196 13.75 -0.10 -12.48
CA PHE A 196 13.24 -1.46 -12.33
C PHE A 196 14.01 -2.43 -13.22
N GLY A 197 14.42 -3.56 -12.62
CA GLY A 197 15.15 -4.63 -13.30
C GLY A 197 14.25 -5.73 -13.84
N ASP A 198 14.91 -6.76 -14.41
CA ASP A 198 14.32 -8.00 -14.87
C ASP A 198 15.14 -9.15 -14.28
N ALA A 199 14.78 -9.59 -13.10
CA ALA A 199 15.47 -10.64 -12.36
C ALA A 199 14.60 -11.87 -12.09
N TYR A 200 13.30 -11.79 -12.36
CA TYR A 200 12.32 -12.83 -12.12
C TYR A 200 11.42 -13.00 -13.37
N ASP A 201 10.87 -14.18 -13.54
CA ASP A 201 9.80 -14.42 -14.51
C ASP A 201 8.42 -13.96 -13.99
N ALA A 202 7.40 -13.98 -14.84
CA ALA A 202 6.05 -13.58 -14.51
C ALA A 202 5.42 -14.39 -13.35
N ALA A 203 5.89 -15.63 -13.12
CA ALA A 203 5.48 -16.44 -11.99
C ALA A 203 6.21 -16.08 -10.69
N GLY A 204 7.26 -15.27 -10.77
CA GLY A 204 8.09 -14.84 -9.65
C GLY A 204 9.24 -15.80 -9.32
N HIS A 205 9.63 -16.69 -10.26
CA HIS A 205 10.83 -17.50 -10.12
C HIS A 205 12.06 -16.71 -10.57
N PRO A 206 13.23 -16.95 -9.96
CA PRO A 206 14.47 -16.32 -10.40
C PRO A 206 14.79 -16.64 -11.88
N GLY A 207 15.09 -15.61 -12.65
CA GLY A 207 15.43 -15.69 -14.07
C GLY A 207 14.71 -14.62 -14.88
N ALA A 208 15.49 -13.83 -15.65
CA ALA A 208 14.98 -12.78 -16.51
C ALA A 208 14.10 -13.38 -17.63
N ASN A 209 13.01 -12.67 -17.98
CA ASN A 209 12.11 -13.07 -19.05
C ASN A 209 11.99 -12.02 -20.17
N GLY A 210 12.76 -10.93 -20.10
CA GLY A 210 12.72 -9.82 -21.05
C GLY A 210 11.67 -8.75 -20.72
N ILE A 211 11.01 -8.86 -19.57
CA ILE A 211 9.97 -7.94 -19.09
C ILE A 211 10.39 -7.42 -17.71
N PRO A 212 10.36 -6.11 -17.47
CA PRO A 212 10.68 -5.59 -16.14
C PRO A 212 9.78 -6.22 -15.06
N ASP A 213 10.36 -6.61 -13.94
CA ASP A 213 9.68 -7.29 -12.82
C ASP A 213 8.42 -6.57 -12.34
N ILE A 214 8.44 -5.25 -12.35
CA ILE A 214 7.27 -4.44 -11.97
C ILE A 214 6.13 -4.57 -12.99
N VAL A 215 6.44 -4.72 -14.28
CA VAL A 215 5.44 -4.89 -15.35
C VAL A 215 4.74 -6.23 -15.20
N ASP A 216 5.46 -7.29 -14.86
CA ASP A 216 4.90 -8.59 -14.53
C ASP A 216 3.97 -8.52 -13.30
N GLU A 217 4.36 -7.78 -12.28
CA GLU A 217 3.55 -7.63 -11.07
C GLU A 217 2.30 -6.76 -11.31
N ILE A 218 2.43 -5.69 -12.12
CA ILE A 218 1.28 -4.90 -12.61
C ILE A 218 0.31 -5.81 -13.38
N LYS A 219 0.83 -6.65 -14.29
CA LYS A 219 0.02 -7.61 -15.05
C LYS A 219 -0.72 -8.59 -14.13
N TRP A 220 -0.06 -9.09 -13.08
CA TRP A 220 -0.68 -9.95 -12.07
C TRP A 220 -1.89 -9.30 -11.41
N GLY A 221 -1.76 -8.05 -11.00
CA GLY A 221 -2.86 -7.29 -10.40
C GLY A 221 -3.97 -6.97 -11.37
N LEU A 222 -3.62 -6.56 -12.59
CA LEU A 222 -4.61 -6.26 -13.64
C LEU A 222 -5.37 -7.50 -14.11
N ASP A 223 -4.74 -8.68 -14.14
CA ASP A 223 -5.43 -9.94 -14.39
C ASP A 223 -6.54 -10.19 -13.38
N TRP A 224 -6.24 -9.93 -12.11
CA TRP A 224 -7.24 -10.08 -11.06
C TRP A 224 -8.37 -9.04 -11.18
N LEU A 225 -8.03 -7.76 -11.41
CA LEU A 225 -9.06 -6.74 -11.66
C LEU A 225 -9.93 -7.09 -12.88
N ASN A 226 -9.34 -7.61 -13.93
CA ASN A 226 -10.06 -8.04 -15.13
C ASN A 226 -11.09 -9.15 -14.82
N ARG A 227 -10.77 -10.07 -13.90
CA ARG A 227 -11.69 -11.11 -13.39
C ARG A 227 -12.76 -10.55 -12.46
N MET A 228 -12.45 -9.49 -11.71
CA MET A 228 -13.40 -8.77 -10.85
C MET A 228 -14.35 -7.85 -11.65
N ASN A 229 -14.13 -7.71 -12.96
CA ASN A 229 -15.02 -7.06 -13.92
C ASN A 229 -15.19 -7.96 -15.17
N PRO A 230 -15.88 -9.10 -15.07
CA PRO A 230 -15.96 -10.09 -16.14
C PRO A 230 -16.78 -9.63 -17.35
N ALA A 231 -17.75 -8.73 -17.15
CA ALA A 231 -18.60 -8.20 -18.20
C ALA A 231 -19.09 -6.78 -17.86
N PRO A 232 -19.54 -5.99 -18.84
CA PRO A 232 -20.16 -4.69 -18.59
C PRO A 232 -21.30 -4.80 -17.57
N GLY A 233 -21.29 -3.91 -16.57
CA GLY A 233 -22.25 -3.90 -15.46
C GLY A 233 -21.96 -4.93 -14.35
N GLU A 234 -20.93 -5.74 -14.48
CA GLU A 234 -20.51 -6.70 -13.44
C GLU A 234 -19.25 -6.22 -12.75
N LEU A 235 -19.40 -5.42 -11.71
CA LEU A 235 -18.32 -4.96 -10.86
C LEU A 235 -18.36 -5.69 -9.52
N TYR A 236 -17.21 -6.17 -9.07
CA TYR A 236 -17.04 -6.80 -7.76
C TYR A 236 -15.96 -6.05 -6.99
N ASN A 237 -16.14 -5.84 -5.68
CA ASN A 237 -15.22 -5.02 -4.89
C ASN A 237 -14.50 -5.74 -3.75
N GLN A 238 -14.90 -6.98 -3.43
CA GLN A 238 -14.36 -7.70 -2.29
C GLN A 238 -14.40 -9.21 -2.51
N ILE A 239 -13.37 -9.91 -2.05
CA ILE A 239 -13.35 -11.38 -1.86
C ILE A 239 -13.12 -11.67 -0.39
N ALA A 240 -13.85 -12.62 0.17
CA ALA A 240 -13.92 -12.97 1.58
C ALA A 240 -14.55 -11.86 2.44
N ASP A 241 -14.59 -12.05 3.73
CA ASP A 241 -15.06 -11.10 4.74
C ASP A 241 -14.37 -11.36 6.09
N ASP A 242 -14.70 -10.57 7.10
CA ASP A 242 -14.07 -10.57 8.42
C ASP A 242 -14.18 -11.88 9.22
N ARG A 243 -14.86 -12.91 8.70
CA ARG A 243 -14.73 -14.31 9.19
C ARG A 243 -13.32 -14.85 8.95
N ASP A 244 -12.58 -14.25 8.03
CA ASP A 244 -11.18 -14.56 7.72
C ASP A 244 -10.21 -14.11 8.84
N HIS A 245 -10.62 -13.25 9.76
CA HIS A 245 -9.85 -12.86 10.94
C HIS A 245 -9.67 -14.00 11.94
N ALA A 246 -9.34 -15.18 11.44
CA ALA A 246 -9.27 -16.45 12.21
C ALA A 246 -7.88 -16.71 12.84
N GLY A 247 -6.98 -15.73 12.82
CA GLY A 247 -5.64 -15.82 13.38
C GLY A 247 -4.54 -16.11 12.36
N MET A 248 -3.29 -16.13 12.83
CA MET A 248 -2.10 -16.30 11.99
C MET A 248 -2.01 -17.71 11.40
N ARG A 249 -1.88 -17.80 10.08
CA ARG A 249 -1.69 -19.05 9.34
C ARG A 249 -0.99 -18.80 8.00
N LEU A 250 -0.52 -19.87 7.36
CA LEU A 250 -0.04 -19.75 5.97
C LEU A 250 -1.24 -19.80 5.01
N PRO A 251 -1.25 -19.01 3.92
CA PRO A 251 -2.39 -18.94 3.02
C PRO A 251 -2.73 -20.29 2.35
N ASN A 252 -1.75 -21.13 2.07
CA ASN A 252 -1.95 -22.48 1.53
C ASN A 252 -2.44 -23.51 2.61
N LYS A 253 -2.61 -23.07 3.85
CA LYS A 253 -3.16 -23.84 4.97
C LYS A 253 -4.44 -23.23 5.52
N ASP A 254 -5.01 -22.27 4.81
CA ASP A 254 -6.28 -21.67 5.18
C ASP A 254 -7.41 -22.70 5.10
N LEU A 255 -8.16 -22.81 6.20
CA LEU A 255 -9.30 -23.73 6.34
C LEU A 255 -10.58 -22.99 6.72
N VAL A 256 -10.62 -21.67 6.60
CA VAL A 256 -11.84 -20.90 6.85
C VAL A 256 -12.95 -21.39 5.93
N ASP A 257 -14.11 -21.63 6.51
CA ASP A 257 -15.29 -22.16 5.81
C ASP A 257 -16.36 -21.08 5.68
N TYR A 258 -16.67 -20.72 4.46
CA TYR A 258 -17.71 -19.76 4.11
C TYR A 258 -19.04 -20.42 3.75
N GLY A 259 -19.18 -21.73 4.04
CA GLY A 259 -20.35 -22.52 3.72
C GLY A 259 -20.19 -23.39 2.45
N TYR A 260 -19.00 -23.40 1.86
CA TYR A 260 -18.66 -24.21 0.69
C TYR A 260 -17.62 -25.31 0.99
N GLY A 261 -17.28 -25.47 2.25
CA GLY A 261 -16.29 -26.40 2.77
C GLY A 261 -14.97 -25.70 3.15
N PRO A 262 -14.21 -26.27 4.10
CA PRO A 262 -12.99 -25.69 4.62
C PRO A 262 -11.97 -25.36 3.50
N GLY A 263 -11.52 -24.12 3.45
CA GLY A 263 -10.55 -23.63 2.46
C GLY A 263 -11.04 -23.62 1.01
N LYS A 264 -12.35 -23.76 0.80
CA LYS A 264 -12.95 -23.77 -0.54
C LYS A 264 -13.91 -22.61 -0.71
N GLY A 265 -13.76 -21.90 -1.84
CA GLY A 265 -14.67 -20.87 -2.31
C GLY A 265 -14.96 -19.78 -1.28
N ARG A 266 -14.53 -18.58 -1.58
CA ARG A 266 -14.83 -17.41 -0.75
C ARG A 266 -15.95 -16.60 -1.37
N PRO A 267 -16.73 -15.81 -0.59
CA PRO A 267 -17.75 -14.93 -1.14
C PRO A 267 -17.10 -13.82 -1.97
N VAL A 268 -17.71 -13.52 -3.12
CA VAL A 268 -17.32 -12.43 -4.02
C VAL A 268 -18.45 -11.42 -4.05
N TYR A 269 -18.18 -10.20 -3.64
CA TYR A 269 -19.18 -9.18 -3.37
C TYR A 269 -19.46 -8.36 -4.61
N PHE A 270 -20.68 -8.49 -5.14
CA PHE A 270 -21.15 -7.70 -6.26
C PHE A 270 -21.45 -6.26 -5.83
N CYS A 271 -21.04 -5.28 -6.63
CA CYS A 271 -21.33 -3.87 -6.44
C CYS A 271 -22.77 -3.57 -6.86
N SER A 272 -23.72 -3.79 -5.97
CA SER A 272 -25.14 -3.53 -6.25
C SER A 272 -25.47 -2.05 -6.35
N GLY A 273 -24.61 -1.19 -5.77
CA GLY A 273 -24.85 0.24 -5.62
C GLY A 273 -25.96 0.57 -4.60
N GLU A 274 -26.32 -0.40 -3.77
CA GLU A 274 -27.28 -0.27 -2.69
C GLU A 274 -26.65 -0.77 -1.39
N PRO A 275 -27.08 -0.28 -0.21
CA PRO A 275 -26.57 -0.75 1.06
C PRO A 275 -26.73 -2.27 1.23
N GLN A 276 -25.64 -2.91 1.60
CA GLN A 276 -25.58 -4.35 1.81
C GLN A 276 -25.63 -4.67 3.30
N VAL A 277 -26.48 -5.64 3.68
CA VAL A 277 -26.59 -6.15 5.05
C VAL A 277 -26.02 -7.53 5.11
N ARG A 278 -25.05 -7.76 6.01
CA ARG A 278 -24.56 -9.08 6.29
C ARG A 278 -24.37 -9.26 7.81
N GLY A 279 -24.86 -10.37 8.33
CA GLY A 279 -24.95 -10.49 9.79
C GLY A 279 -25.78 -9.35 10.38
N GLU A 280 -25.22 -8.65 11.35
CA GLU A 280 -25.85 -7.49 12.01
C GLU A 280 -25.43 -6.15 11.45
N PHE A 281 -24.51 -6.12 10.46
CA PHE A 281 -23.92 -4.89 9.95
C PHE A 281 -24.47 -4.55 8.57
N LYS A 282 -24.68 -3.25 8.37
CA LYS A 282 -25.13 -2.67 7.13
C LYS A 282 -24.16 -1.57 6.70
N ASN A 283 -23.64 -1.66 5.48
CA ASN A 283 -22.84 -0.59 4.93
C ASN A 283 -23.73 0.58 4.41
N ALA A 284 -23.07 1.69 4.07
CA ALA A 284 -23.73 2.90 3.60
C ALA A 284 -23.50 3.14 2.09
N THR A 285 -23.38 2.07 1.30
CA THR A 285 -23.24 2.15 -0.16
C THR A 285 -24.33 3.01 -0.78
N THR A 286 -23.94 3.93 -1.66
CA THR A 286 -24.87 4.87 -2.33
C THR A 286 -24.83 4.76 -3.86
N GLY A 287 -23.84 4.07 -4.41
CA GLY A 287 -23.63 3.89 -5.84
C GLY A 287 -22.50 2.92 -6.14
N VAL A 288 -21.97 2.98 -7.36
CA VAL A 288 -20.84 2.12 -7.79
C VAL A 288 -19.64 2.93 -8.31
N ALA A 289 -19.73 4.25 -8.30
CA ALA A 289 -18.79 5.12 -8.98
C ALA A 289 -17.37 5.03 -8.39
N SER A 290 -17.21 4.88 -7.06
CA SER A 290 -15.90 4.71 -6.45
C SER A 290 -15.17 3.47 -6.97
N THR A 291 -15.86 2.35 -7.11
CA THR A 291 -15.29 1.12 -7.68
C THR A 291 -15.10 1.23 -9.20
N ALA A 292 -16.07 1.79 -9.91
CA ALA A 292 -16.03 1.94 -11.37
C ALA A 292 -14.87 2.83 -11.85
N GLY A 293 -14.61 3.93 -11.15
CA GLY A 293 -13.48 4.82 -11.42
C GLY A 293 -12.12 4.14 -11.24
N LYS A 294 -11.98 3.30 -10.21
CA LYS A 294 -10.78 2.49 -9.97
C LYS A 294 -10.52 1.48 -11.11
N PHE A 295 -11.55 0.80 -11.59
CA PHE A 295 -11.41 -0.07 -12.77
C PHE A 295 -11.02 0.73 -14.01
N ALA A 296 -11.70 1.85 -14.27
CA ALA A 296 -11.47 2.66 -15.45
C ALA A 296 -10.04 3.21 -15.51
N SER A 297 -9.55 3.79 -14.41
CA SER A 297 -8.20 4.34 -14.32
C SER A 297 -7.12 3.27 -14.48
N CYS A 298 -7.29 2.13 -13.78
CA CYS A 298 -6.34 1.02 -13.87
C CYS A 298 -6.31 0.37 -15.26
N PHE A 299 -7.45 0.19 -15.91
CA PHE A 299 -7.51 -0.40 -17.24
C PHE A 299 -6.94 0.54 -18.32
N ALA A 300 -7.27 1.84 -18.27
CA ALA A 300 -6.76 2.80 -19.23
C ALA A 300 -5.24 2.97 -19.17
N LEU A 301 -4.69 3.18 -17.97
CA LEU A 301 -3.24 3.30 -17.78
C LEU A 301 -2.54 1.96 -18.00
N GLY A 302 -3.13 0.87 -17.53
CA GLY A 302 -2.61 -0.49 -17.68
C GLY A 302 -2.47 -0.91 -19.15
N ALA A 303 -3.45 -0.62 -19.97
CA ALA A 303 -3.41 -0.88 -21.41
C ALA A 303 -2.22 -0.17 -22.07
N LYS A 304 -1.99 1.10 -21.73
CA LYS A 304 -0.85 1.88 -22.23
C LYS A 304 0.50 1.25 -21.84
N ILE A 305 0.65 0.83 -20.59
CA ILE A 305 1.92 0.27 -20.08
C ILE A 305 2.18 -1.14 -20.62
N LEU A 306 1.14 -1.97 -20.69
CA LEU A 306 1.27 -3.37 -21.04
C LEU A 306 1.34 -3.65 -22.56
N LYS A 307 1.00 -2.68 -23.38
CA LYS A 307 0.84 -2.87 -24.82
C LYS A 307 2.09 -3.43 -25.52
N ASP A 308 3.28 -3.08 -25.07
CA ASP A 308 4.54 -3.53 -25.66
C ASP A 308 5.01 -4.89 -25.09
N TYR A 309 4.45 -5.34 -23.97
CA TYR A 309 4.79 -6.57 -23.28
C TYR A 309 3.70 -7.65 -23.37
N TYR A 310 2.44 -7.24 -23.25
CA TYR A 310 1.26 -8.10 -23.23
C TYR A 310 0.16 -7.54 -24.14
N PRO A 311 0.37 -7.45 -25.48
CA PRO A 311 -0.50 -6.68 -26.38
C PRO A 311 -1.95 -7.17 -26.42
N GLU A 312 -2.19 -8.49 -26.38
CA GLU A 312 -3.55 -9.06 -26.38
C GLU A 312 -4.32 -8.69 -25.13
N PHE A 313 -3.67 -8.82 -23.97
CA PHE A 313 -4.28 -8.45 -22.69
C PHE A 313 -4.49 -6.93 -22.56
N ALA A 314 -3.53 -6.14 -23.05
CA ALA A 314 -3.66 -4.69 -23.08
C ALA A 314 -4.89 -4.26 -23.91
N ALA A 315 -5.11 -4.85 -25.07
CA ALA A 315 -6.29 -4.58 -25.89
C ALA A 315 -7.61 -5.01 -25.21
N GLU A 316 -7.60 -6.12 -24.47
CA GLU A 316 -8.76 -6.57 -23.70
C GLU A 316 -9.18 -5.56 -22.64
N ILE A 317 -8.22 -5.11 -21.80
CA ILE A 317 -8.53 -4.15 -20.71
C ILE A 317 -8.81 -2.73 -21.24
N GLU A 318 -8.18 -2.32 -22.35
CA GLU A 318 -8.49 -1.06 -23.01
C GLU A 318 -9.97 -0.99 -23.41
N ALA A 319 -10.50 -2.07 -24.00
CA ALA A 319 -11.89 -2.17 -24.40
C ALA A 319 -12.87 -2.10 -23.19
N LYS A 320 -12.41 -2.43 -21.98
CA LYS A 320 -13.22 -2.40 -20.75
C LYS A 320 -13.18 -1.05 -20.02
N ALA A 321 -12.16 -0.23 -20.25
CA ALA A 321 -11.92 0.98 -19.46
C ALA A 321 -13.12 1.97 -19.50
N ASP A 322 -13.59 2.31 -20.70
CA ASP A 322 -14.75 3.19 -20.83
C ASP A 322 -16.05 2.53 -20.32
N ALA A 323 -16.25 1.25 -20.58
CA ALA A 323 -17.43 0.55 -20.10
C ALA A 323 -17.52 0.58 -18.56
N ALA A 324 -16.41 0.36 -17.85
CA ALA A 324 -16.35 0.47 -16.40
C ALA A 324 -16.65 1.91 -15.94
N TYR A 325 -16.06 2.90 -16.58
CA TYR A 325 -16.32 4.32 -16.28
C TYR A 325 -17.81 4.68 -16.42
N GLN A 326 -18.45 4.22 -17.49
CA GLN A 326 -19.86 4.49 -17.75
C GLN A 326 -20.79 3.88 -16.69
N GLU A 327 -20.41 2.77 -16.04
CA GLU A 327 -21.20 2.25 -14.91
C GLU A 327 -21.18 3.24 -13.71
N GLY A 328 -20.05 3.87 -13.44
CA GLY A 328 -19.95 4.93 -12.43
C GLY A 328 -20.80 6.17 -12.75
N VAL A 329 -20.79 6.57 -14.03
CA VAL A 329 -21.63 7.69 -14.52
C VAL A 329 -23.11 7.37 -14.36
N LYS A 330 -23.54 6.15 -14.68
CA LYS A 330 -24.95 5.71 -14.57
C LYS A 330 -25.42 5.62 -13.11
N LYS A 331 -24.56 5.18 -12.20
CA LYS A 331 -24.90 4.99 -10.79
C LYS A 331 -23.86 5.65 -9.88
N PRO A 332 -23.86 7.01 -9.80
CA PRO A 332 -22.90 7.74 -8.98
C PRO A 332 -23.10 7.44 -7.49
N GLY A 333 -21.99 7.45 -6.74
CA GLY A 333 -21.96 7.17 -5.31
C GLY A 333 -20.85 6.19 -4.94
N ALA A 334 -20.59 6.07 -3.65
CA ALA A 334 -19.56 5.18 -3.11
C ALA A 334 -20.08 3.75 -2.94
N CYS A 335 -19.24 2.76 -3.26
CA CYS A 335 -19.50 1.34 -3.03
C CYS A 335 -18.60 0.84 -1.90
N GLN A 336 -19.15 0.74 -0.71
CA GLN A 336 -18.42 0.27 0.47
C GLN A 336 -18.26 -1.25 0.48
N THR A 337 -17.25 -1.73 1.21
CA THR A 337 -17.10 -3.16 1.49
C THR A 337 -18.13 -3.62 2.53
N ALA A 338 -18.20 -4.93 2.77
CA ALA A 338 -19.16 -5.52 3.70
C ALA A 338 -18.47 -6.35 4.77
N SER A 339 -18.94 -6.27 6.01
CA SER A 339 -18.49 -7.09 7.14
C SER A 339 -19.60 -7.99 7.69
N VAL A 340 -19.23 -9.02 8.41
CA VAL A 340 -20.14 -10.05 8.97
C VAL A 340 -20.07 -10.11 10.49
N LEU A 341 -18.87 -10.05 11.06
CA LEU A 341 -18.62 -10.25 12.50
C LEU A 341 -18.37 -8.94 13.27
N SER A 342 -17.91 -7.92 12.61
CA SER A 342 -17.58 -6.64 13.22
C SER A 342 -17.99 -5.47 12.33
N PRO A 343 -18.14 -4.25 12.86
CA PRO A 343 -18.46 -3.08 12.02
C PRO A 343 -17.26 -2.57 11.20
N TYR A 344 -16.20 -3.34 11.08
CA TYR A 344 -15.00 -2.97 10.32
C TYR A 344 -15.23 -3.13 8.82
N ILE A 345 -15.19 -2.02 8.09
CA ILE A 345 -15.32 -1.94 6.63
C ILE A 345 -14.39 -0.85 6.10
N TYR A 346 -14.12 -0.88 4.78
CA TYR A 346 -13.62 0.31 4.10
C TYR A 346 -14.80 1.23 3.80
N GLU A 347 -14.97 2.24 4.64
CA GLU A 347 -16.07 3.22 4.59
C GLU A 347 -15.77 4.32 3.58
N GLU A 348 -15.61 3.96 2.31
CA GLU A 348 -15.52 4.96 1.26
C GLU A 348 -16.80 5.80 1.24
N ASP A 349 -16.68 7.11 1.37
CA ASP A 349 -17.78 8.08 1.28
C ASP A 349 -17.58 9.05 0.11
N ASN A 350 -16.34 9.18 -0.36
CA ASN A 350 -16.01 9.87 -1.59
C ASN A 350 -15.95 8.90 -2.79
N TRP A 351 -16.29 9.40 -3.94
CA TRP A 351 -16.23 8.67 -5.22
C TRP A 351 -15.84 9.58 -6.38
N VAL A 352 -15.72 10.86 -6.08
CA VAL A 352 -15.50 11.92 -7.08
C VAL A 352 -14.07 11.87 -7.57
N ASP A 353 -13.13 11.66 -6.66
CA ASP A 353 -11.69 11.43 -6.92
C ASP A 353 -11.43 10.24 -7.83
N ASP A 354 -12.12 9.13 -7.61
CA ASP A 354 -12.00 7.94 -8.45
C ASP A 354 -12.50 8.19 -9.87
N MET A 355 -13.62 8.91 -10.01
CA MET A 355 -14.17 9.26 -11.31
C MET A 355 -13.35 10.34 -12.01
N GLU A 356 -12.76 11.28 -11.28
CA GLU A 356 -11.78 12.25 -11.80
C GLU A 356 -10.59 11.53 -12.40
N LEU A 357 -9.98 10.63 -11.63
CA LEU A 357 -8.82 9.85 -12.07
C LEU A 357 -9.16 8.97 -13.27
N GLY A 358 -10.31 8.28 -13.24
CA GLY A 358 -10.80 7.47 -14.36
C GLY A 358 -10.99 8.28 -15.64
N ALA A 359 -11.61 9.46 -15.53
CA ALA A 359 -11.81 10.36 -16.67
C ALA A 359 -10.47 10.88 -17.21
N MET A 360 -9.51 11.24 -16.33
CA MET A 360 -8.21 11.73 -16.75
C MET A 360 -7.40 10.66 -17.50
N GLU A 361 -7.38 9.42 -17.03
CA GLU A 361 -6.68 8.34 -17.72
C GLU A 361 -7.36 7.97 -19.06
N LEU A 362 -8.68 8.01 -19.12
CA LEU A 362 -9.40 7.86 -20.40
C LEU A 362 -9.10 9.01 -21.37
N TYR A 363 -8.98 10.24 -20.90
CA TYR A 363 -8.55 11.37 -21.74
C TYR A 363 -7.14 11.13 -22.29
N LYS A 364 -6.19 10.72 -21.44
CA LYS A 364 -4.81 10.43 -21.86
C LYS A 364 -4.74 9.27 -22.87
N ALA A 365 -5.63 8.28 -22.75
CA ALA A 365 -5.68 7.13 -23.66
C ALA A 365 -6.34 7.48 -25.01
N THR A 366 -7.40 8.28 -25.01
CA THR A 366 -8.26 8.50 -26.19
C THR A 366 -8.06 9.86 -26.87
N GLY A 367 -7.59 10.87 -26.13
CA GLY A 367 -7.56 12.27 -26.59
C GLY A 367 -8.96 12.92 -26.66
N ASP A 368 -10.02 12.25 -26.19
CA ASP A 368 -11.39 12.78 -26.28
C ASP A 368 -11.65 13.81 -25.16
N ASN A 369 -11.84 15.05 -25.56
CA ASN A 369 -12.06 16.19 -24.66
C ASN A 369 -13.29 16.04 -23.74
N LYS A 370 -14.21 15.14 -24.02
CA LYS A 370 -15.34 14.87 -23.12
C LYS A 370 -14.85 14.38 -21.76
N TYR A 371 -13.82 13.54 -21.73
CA TYR A 371 -13.23 13.02 -20.47
C TYR A 371 -12.47 14.12 -19.73
N LEU A 372 -11.73 14.98 -20.44
CA LEU A 372 -11.09 16.13 -19.80
C LEU A 372 -12.11 17.06 -19.15
N ALA A 373 -13.24 17.33 -19.83
CA ALA A 373 -14.31 18.14 -19.27
C ALA A 373 -14.93 17.51 -18.01
N GLN A 374 -15.12 16.19 -18.03
CA GLN A 374 -15.64 15.43 -16.88
C GLN A 374 -14.64 15.41 -15.71
N ALA A 375 -13.33 15.17 -15.97
CA ALA A 375 -12.29 15.24 -14.94
C ALA A 375 -12.27 16.61 -14.26
N LEU A 376 -12.31 17.70 -15.02
CA LEU A 376 -12.38 19.07 -14.49
C LEU A 376 -13.67 19.33 -13.68
N GLU A 377 -14.78 18.73 -14.04
CA GLU A 377 -16.03 18.82 -13.29
C GLU A 377 -15.90 18.10 -11.95
N TYR A 378 -15.38 16.86 -11.94
CA TYR A 378 -15.15 16.10 -10.73
C TYR A 378 -14.15 16.79 -9.81
N GLY A 379 -13.00 17.27 -10.33
CA GLY A 379 -12.00 17.97 -9.53
C GLY A 379 -12.51 19.28 -8.89
N ARG A 380 -13.55 19.93 -9.45
CA ARG A 380 -14.22 21.06 -8.78
C ARG A 380 -15.16 20.64 -7.66
N ARG A 381 -15.60 19.40 -7.66
CA ARG A 381 -16.51 18.82 -6.67
C ARG A 381 -15.78 18.06 -5.57
N GLU A 382 -14.49 17.79 -5.79
CA GLU A 382 -13.67 17.00 -4.86
C GLU A 382 -13.64 17.66 -3.48
N PRO A 383 -14.13 17.00 -2.43
CA PRO A 383 -14.06 17.53 -1.09
C PRO A 383 -12.66 17.34 -0.52
N VAL A 384 -12.23 18.28 0.31
CA VAL A 384 -11.04 18.05 1.14
C VAL A 384 -11.44 17.12 2.29
N THR A 385 -11.17 15.84 2.13
CA THR A 385 -11.48 14.83 3.14
C THR A 385 -10.22 14.44 3.91
N PRO A 386 -10.23 14.51 5.25
CA PRO A 386 -9.14 13.94 6.05
C PRO A 386 -9.20 12.41 5.96
N TRP A 387 -8.08 11.79 5.56
CA TRP A 387 -7.98 10.35 5.51
C TRP A 387 -8.07 9.74 6.91
N MET A 388 -8.99 8.78 7.10
CA MET A 388 -9.24 8.08 8.37
C MET A 388 -9.44 9.00 9.59
N GLY A 389 -10.00 10.19 9.41
CA GLY A 389 -10.19 11.15 10.49
C GLY A 389 -8.88 11.63 11.13
N ALA A 390 -7.74 11.30 10.55
CA ALA A 390 -6.46 11.86 10.95
C ALA A 390 -6.20 13.10 10.12
N ASP A 391 -5.80 14.18 10.80
CA ASP A 391 -5.15 15.33 10.18
C ASP A 391 -3.78 14.94 9.60
N LEU A 392 -3.74 13.88 8.80
CA LEU A 392 -2.62 13.58 7.95
C LEU A 392 -2.63 14.59 6.84
N SER A 393 -2.24 15.69 7.27
CA SER A 393 -2.20 16.96 6.65
C SER A 393 -1.63 16.91 5.23
N LEU A 394 -2.49 17.01 4.28
CA LEU A 394 -2.23 17.74 3.05
C LEU A 394 -1.68 19.17 3.31
N ILE A 395 -1.81 19.67 4.53
CA ILE A 395 -1.21 20.92 5.05
C ILE A 395 0.34 20.89 5.01
N HIS A 396 0.97 19.73 4.83
CA HIS A 396 2.42 19.59 4.82
C HIS A 396 2.99 19.27 3.43
N ILE A 397 2.17 19.22 2.41
CA ILE A 397 2.61 19.12 1.01
C ILE A 397 2.70 20.58 0.40
#